data_9ffbb506bb3bdefe5332dd676f957df8
#
_entry.id   9ffbb506bb3bdefe5332dd676f957df8
#
_cell.length_a   1.000
_cell.length_b   1.000
_cell.length_c   1.000
_cell.angle_alpha   90.00
_cell.angle_beta   90.00
_cell.angle_gamma   90.00
#
_symmetry.space_group_name_H-M   'P 1'
#
loop_
_entity.id
_entity.type
_entity.pdbx_description
1 polymer ?
#
loop_
_entity_poly.entity_id
_entity_poly.type
_entity_poly.pdbx_seq_one_letter_code
_entity_poly.pdbx_strand_id
1 'polypeptide(L)'
;ECSDYVSDELCLRYTASGYQEVVGGNHSKAINESRKIANITAQSELSKMVNSAVTRVVEVMSNENDNFIEVSYDTTLISSYMIFHGMKTICRSEPKLIGNMYVTYITKEISFDNISDMMSFKNDNDKQKFRELITK
;
A
#
# COMPACT_ATOMS: atom_id res chain seq x y z
N GLU A 1 -14.80 7.68 -10.97
CA GLU A 1 -13.47 8.15 -10.62
C GLU A 1 -12.93 7.47 -9.37
N CYS A 2 -11.60 7.48 -9.23
CA CYS A 2 -10.95 6.81 -8.11
C CYS A 2 -11.30 7.40 -6.75
N SER A 3 -11.60 8.68 -6.69
CA SER A 3 -12.02 9.36 -5.46
C SER A 3 -13.39 8.91 -4.95
N ASP A 4 -14.20 8.31 -5.80
CA ASP A 4 -15.56 7.86 -5.46
C ASP A 4 -15.58 6.44 -4.89
N TYR A 5 -14.44 5.78 -4.86
CA TYR A 5 -14.35 4.39 -4.40
C TYR A 5 -14.49 4.31 -2.89
N VAL A 6 -15.47 3.52 -2.44
CA VAL A 6 -15.76 3.35 -1.01
C VAL A 6 -14.63 2.57 -0.33
N SER A 7 -14.17 3.07 0.81
CA SER A 7 -13.13 2.41 1.58
C SER A 7 -13.63 1.09 2.18
N ASP A 8 -12.85 0.03 1.99
CA ASP A 8 -13.08 -1.26 2.64
C ASP A 8 -12.29 -1.29 3.95
N GLU A 9 -12.97 -1.54 5.06
CA GLU A 9 -12.35 -1.59 6.40
C GLU A 9 -11.32 -2.71 6.55
N LEU A 10 -11.36 -3.72 5.65
CA LEU A 10 -10.46 -4.87 5.67
C LEU A 10 -9.22 -4.67 4.80
N CYS A 11 -9.02 -3.47 4.26
CA CYS A 11 -7.91 -3.16 3.37
C CYS A 11 -7.27 -1.83 3.74
N LEU A 12 -5.98 -1.71 3.45
CA LEU A 12 -5.31 -0.40 3.37
C LEU A 12 -5.34 0.06 1.92
N ARG A 13 -5.63 1.33 1.70
CA ARG A 13 -5.72 1.95 0.38
C ARG A 13 -4.98 3.26 0.33
N TYR A 14 -4.49 3.55 -0.85
CA TYR A 14 -3.92 4.87 -1.14
C TYR A 14 -4.21 5.26 -2.58
N THR A 15 -4.69 6.48 -2.77
CA THR A 15 -4.89 7.09 -4.08
C THR A 15 -3.81 8.11 -4.32
N ALA A 16 -3.01 7.90 -5.36
CA ALA A 16 -1.95 8.81 -5.76
C ALA A 16 -2.29 9.50 -7.06
N SER A 17 -1.75 10.70 -7.24
CA SER A 17 -1.81 11.42 -8.50
C SER A 17 -0.42 11.49 -9.12
N GLY A 18 -0.37 11.44 -10.45
CA GLY A 18 0.84 11.67 -11.20
C GLY A 18 0.62 12.83 -12.16
N TYR A 19 1.61 13.71 -12.27
CA TYR A 19 1.57 14.90 -13.11
C TYR A 19 2.72 14.88 -14.09
N GLN A 20 2.46 15.29 -15.33
CA GLN A 20 3.53 15.48 -16.29
C GLN A 20 3.16 16.55 -17.30
N GLU A 21 4.02 17.54 -17.45
CA GLU A 21 3.89 18.57 -18.45
C GLU A 21 4.12 18.02 -19.85
N VAL A 22 3.39 18.55 -20.82
CA VAL A 22 3.64 18.28 -22.24
C VAL A 22 4.84 19.09 -22.69
N VAL A 23 5.86 18.40 -23.18
CA VAL A 23 7.09 19.05 -23.69
C VAL A 23 7.20 18.75 -25.17
N GLY A 24 7.42 19.81 -25.97
CA GLY A 24 7.62 19.68 -27.41
C GLY A 24 6.45 19.06 -28.15
N GLY A 25 5.22 19.24 -27.63
CA GLY A 25 4.01 18.70 -28.24
C GLY A 25 3.85 17.19 -28.09
N ASN A 26 4.68 16.53 -27.29
CA ASN A 26 4.63 15.09 -27.12
C ASN A 26 3.62 14.68 -26.02
N HIS A 27 2.35 14.62 -26.39
CA HIS A 27 1.26 14.25 -25.48
C HIS A 27 1.35 12.80 -25.01
N SER A 28 1.70 11.88 -25.90
CA SER A 28 1.80 10.44 -25.54
C SER A 28 2.82 10.20 -24.42
N LYS A 29 3.96 10.87 -24.47
CA LYS A 29 4.99 10.74 -23.44
C LYS A 29 4.48 11.28 -22.11
N ALA A 30 3.82 12.44 -22.12
CA ALA A 30 3.28 13.06 -20.92
C ALA A 30 2.20 12.17 -20.27
N ILE A 31 1.33 11.57 -21.07
CA ILE A 31 0.32 10.62 -20.62
C ILE A 31 0.98 9.43 -19.92
N ASN A 32 1.96 8.80 -20.56
CA ASN A 32 2.64 7.63 -20.02
C ASN A 32 3.42 7.95 -18.73
N GLU A 33 4.09 9.09 -18.70
CA GLU A 33 4.84 9.52 -17.50
C GLU A 33 3.89 9.85 -16.35
N SER A 34 2.76 10.48 -16.58
CA SER A 34 1.79 10.77 -15.52
C SER A 34 1.26 9.48 -14.89
N ARG A 35 0.97 8.46 -15.71
CA ARG A 35 0.54 7.13 -15.24
C ARG A 35 1.62 6.45 -14.41
N LYS A 36 2.85 6.49 -14.89
CA LYS A 36 4.00 5.90 -14.21
C LYS A 36 4.25 6.53 -12.86
N ILE A 37 4.21 7.85 -12.78
CA ILE A 37 4.40 8.58 -11.53
C ILE A 37 3.28 8.24 -10.54
N ALA A 38 2.02 8.22 -10.99
CA ALA A 38 0.89 7.85 -10.14
C ALA A 38 1.05 6.43 -9.58
N ASN A 39 1.44 5.48 -10.42
CA ASN A 39 1.63 4.08 -10.03
C ASN A 39 2.75 3.92 -9.00
N ILE A 40 3.91 4.52 -9.25
CA ILE A 40 5.06 4.43 -8.35
C ILE A 40 4.74 5.10 -7.01
N THR A 41 4.09 6.25 -7.05
CA THR A 41 3.72 6.99 -5.82
C THR A 41 2.73 6.18 -5.00
N ALA A 42 1.71 5.59 -5.64
CA ALA A 42 0.73 4.75 -4.93
C ALA A 42 1.40 3.55 -4.26
N GLN A 43 2.28 2.85 -4.96
CA GLN A 43 3.02 1.72 -4.41
C GLN A 43 3.88 2.13 -3.21
N SER A 44 4.63 3.21 -3.36
CA SER A 44 5.54 3.70 -2.31
C SER A 44 4.78 4.14 -1.06
N GLU A 45 3.73 4.92 -1.23
CA GLU A 45 2.96 5.42 -0.09
C GLU A 45 2.17 4.29 0.61
N LEU A 46 1.60 3.38 -0.16
CA LEU A 46 0.91 2.23 0.44
C LEU A 46 1.89 1.32 1.19
N SER A 47 3.10 1.13 0.68
CA SER A 47 4.15 0.38 1.39
C SER A 47 4.49 1.00 2.74
N LYS A 48 4.57 2.34 2.79
CA LYS A 48 4.81 3.05 4.06
C LYS A 48 3.67 2.84 5.03
N MET A 49 2.43 2.84 4.55
CA MET A 49 1.25 2.58 5.38
C MET A 49 1.28 1.16 5.95
N VAL A 50 1.63 0.17 5.13
CA VAL A 50 1.76 -1.23 5.58
C VAL A 50 2.83 -1.34 6.65
N ASN A 51 4.02 -0.79 6.42
CA ASN A 51 5.11 -0.86 7.38
C ASN A 51 4.76 -0.17 8.71
N SER A 52 4.09 0.97 8.65
CA SER A 52 3.63 1.68 9.85
C SER A 52 2.60 0.87 10.63
N ALA A 53 1.65 0.26 9.94
CA ALA A 53 0.62 -0.56 10.56
C ALA A 53 1.23 -1.80 11.23
N VAL A 54 2.14 -2.49 10.53
CA VAL A 54 2.83 -3.67 11.06
C VAL A 54 3.66 -3.31 12.29
N THR A 55 4.44 -2.22 12.22
CA THR A 55 5.27 -1.77 13.34
C THR A 55 4.42 -1.46 14.56
N ARG A 56 3.30 -0.77 14.38
CA ARG A 56 2.38 -0.45 15.48
C ARG A 56 1.86 -1.71 16.17
N VAL A 57 1.43 -2.69 15.38
CA VAL A 57 0.87 -3.93 15.92
C VAL A 57 1.94 -4.75 16.62
N VAL A 58 3.13 -4.85 16.04
CA VAL A 58 4.27 -5.57 16.64
C VAL A 58 4.65 -4.95 17.98
N GLU A 59 4.66 -3.62 18.09
CA GLU A 59 4.93 -2.94 19.36
C GLU A 59 3.90 -3.30 20.43
N VAL A 60 2.61 -3.32 20.07
CA VAL A 60 1.54 -3.70 21.00
C VAL A 60 1.72 -5.15 21.46
N MET A 61 1.97 -6.06 20.53
CA MET A 61 2.18 -7.48 20.86
C MET A 61 3.42 -7.69 21.72
N SER A 62 4.49 -6.96 21.45
CA SER A 62 5.73 -7.02 22.22
C SER A 62 5.55 -6.52 23.64
N ASN A 63 4.74 -5.51 23.85
CA ASN A 63 4.43 -5.00 25.19
C ASN A 63 3.58 -5.98 26.01
N GLU A 64 2.74 -6.76 25.33
CA GLU A 64 1.93 -7.79 25.98
C GLU A 64 2.70 -9.08 26.25
N ASN A 65 3.72 -9.38 25.45
CA ASN A 65 4.50 -10.62 25.53
C ASN A 65 5.94 -10.36 25.12
N ASP A 66 6.86 -10.32 26.09
CA ASP A 66 8.28 -10.07 25.86
C ASP A 66 8.91 -11.09 24.91
N ASN A 67 8.44 -12.32 24.92
CA ASN A 67 8.96 -13.39 24.05
C ASN A 67 8.60 -13.19 22.59
N PHE A 68 7.60 -12.35 22.28
CA PHE A 68 7.18 -12.10 20.92
C PHE A 68 8.30 -11.45 20.09
N ILE A 69 9.06 -10.52 20.67
CA ILE A 69 10.16 -9.86 19.98
C ILE A 69 11.21 -10.87 19.53
N GLU A 70 11.61 -11.78 20.41
CA GLU A 70 12.65 -12.77 20.12
C GLU A 70 12.23 -13.75 19.02
N VAL A 71 10.94 -14.06 18.96
CA VAL A 71 10.41 -15.08 18.06
C VAL A 71 10.02 -14.52 16.71
N SER A 72 9.49 -13.31 16.69
CA SER A 72 8.84 -12.75 15.49
C SER A 72 9.59 -11.60 14.85
N TYR A 73 10.71 -11.16 15.45
CA TYR A 73 11.42 -9.97 14.94
C TYR A 73 11.83 -10.12 13.48
N ASP A 74 12.44 -11.26 13.13
CA ASP A 74 12.86 -11.52 11.74
C ASP A 74 11.70 -11.77 10.80
N THR A 75 10.54 -12.16 11.33
CA THR A 75 9.35 -12.48 10.53
C THR A 75 8.44 -11.26 10.32
N THR A 76 8.69 -10.16 11.04
CA THR A 76 7.92 -8.92 10.87
C THR A 76 8.45 -8.04 9.74
N LEU A 77 9.62 -8.34 9.19
CA LEU A 77 10.20 -7.59 8.09
C LEU A 77 9.60 -8.06 6.77
N ILE A 78 8.60 -7.35 6.32
CA ILE A 78 7.97 -7.61 5.02
C ILE A 78 8.78 -6.88 3.97
N SER A 79 9.33 -7.61 2.99
CA SER A 79 10.09 -7.01 1.91
C SER A 79 9.18 -6.16 1.02
N SER A 80 9.74 -5.10 0.42
CA SER A 80 9.00 -4.28 -0.55
C SER A 80 8.44 -5.11 -1.69
N TYR A 81 9.18 -6.12 -2.12
CA TYR A 81 8.73 -7.05 -3.16
C TYR A 81 7.44 -7.76 -2.77
N MET A 82 7.36 -8.31 -1.56
CA MET A 82 6.16 -9.01 -1.07
C MET A 82 4.98 -8.05 -0.94
N ILE A 83 5.23 -6.84 -0.45
CA ILE A 83 4.19 -5.81 -0.33
C ILE A 83 3.64 -5.48 -1.71
N PHE A 84 4.50 -5.25 -2.70
CA PHE A 84 4.08 -4.90 -4.05
C PHE A 84 3.31 -6.04 -4.72
N HIS A 85 3.67 -7.30 -4.46
CA HIS A 85 2.92 -8.46 -4.97
C HIS A 85 1.54 -8.60 -4.33
N GLY A 86 1.40 -8.21 -3.08
CA GLY A 86 0.12 -8.25 -2.38
C GLY A 86 -0.82 -7.11 -2.75
N MET A 87 -0.29 -6.06 -3.39
CA MET A 87 -1.09 -4.91 -3.79
C MET A 87 -1.86 -5.17 -5.07
N LYS A 88 -3.07 -4.62 -5.16
CA LYS A 88 -3.80 -4.55 -6.43
C LYS A 88 -4.21 -3.14 -6.76
N THR A 89 -4.25 -2.86 -8.05
CA THR A 89 -4.81 -1.62 -8.56
C THR A 89 -6.31 -1.78 -8.67
N ILE A 90 -7.06 -1.00 -7.93
CA ILE A 90 -8.53 -1.09 -7.90
C ILE A 90 -9.18 0.01 -8.71
N CYS A 91 -8.44 1.06 -9.04
CA CYS A 91 -8.96 2.16 -9.82
C CYS A 91 -7.83 2.85 -10.57
N ARG A 92 -8.09 3.20 -11.82
CA ARG A 92 -7.25 4.06 -12.65
C ARG A 92 -8.14 5.08 -13.32
N SER A 93 -7.79 6.37 -13.18
CA SER A 93 -8.48 7.39 -13.95
C SER A 93 -7.89 7.49 -15.36
N GLU A 94 -8.67 7.99 -16.30
CA GLU A 94 -8.12 8.40 -17.57
C GLU A 94 -7.24 9.64 -17.36
N PRO A 95 -6.09 9.76 -18.05
CA PRO A 95 -5.26 10.95 -17.96
C PRO A 95 -6.06 12.18 -18.44
N LYS A 96 -6.01 13.24 -17.67
CA LYS A 96 -6.75 14.47 -17.94
C LYS A 96 -5.78 15.59 -18.21
N LEU A 97 -5.98 16.29 -19.33
CA LEU A 97 -5.17 17.45 -19.67
C LEU A 97 -5.72 18.68 -18.93
N ILE A 98 -4.91 19.25 -18.07
CA ILE A 98 -5.24 20.45 -17.31
C ILE A 98 -4.18 21.49 -17.64
N GLY A 99 -4.54 22.50 -18.43
CA GLY A 99 -3.56 23.44 -18.97
C GLY A 99 -2.60 22.72 -19.90
N ASN A 100 -1.32 22.68 -19.54
CA ASN A 100 -0.26 22.00 -20.30
C ASN A 100 0.24 20.74 -19.59
N MET A 101 -0.56 20.17 -18.69
CA MET A 101 -0.13 19.07 -17.84
C MET A 101 -1.17 17.96 -17.81
N TYR A 102 -0.72 16.72 -17.96
CA TYR A 102 -1.57 15.56 -17.74
C TYR A 102 -1.55 15.14 -16.27
N VAL A 103 -2.73 14.80 -15.76
CA VAL A 103 -2.93 14.32 -14.40
C VAL A 103 -3.60 12.95 -14.46
N THR A 104 -3.06 11.98 -13.75
CA THR A 104 -3.63 10.63 -13.64
C THR A 104 -3.74 10.26 -12.17
N TYR A 105 -4.83 9.58 -11.80
CA TYR A 105 -5.01 9.05 -10.45
C TYR A 105 -5.00 7.52 -10.49
N ILE A 106 -4.36 6.91 -9.52
CA ILE A 106 -4.35 5.45 -9.33
C ILE A 106 -4.61 5.16 -7.86
N THR A 107 -5.53 4.24 -7.59
CA THR A 107 -5.77 3.72 -6.25
C THR A 107 -5.28 2.29 -6.17
N LYS A 108 -4.47 2.00 -5.19
CA LYS A 108 -4.02 0.64 -4.86
C LYS A 108 -4.48 0.26 -3.48
N GLU A 109 -4.68 -1.05 -3.28
CA GLU A 109 -5.04 -1.58 -1.97
C GLU A 109 -4.29 -2.86 -1.67
N ILE A 110 -4.19 -3.17 -0.38
CA ILE A 110 -3.74 -4.46 0.11
C ILE A 110 -4.61 -4.85 1.30
N SER A 111 -5.08 -6.10 1.30
CA SER A 111 -5.94 -6.57 2.40
C SER A 111 -5.11 -6.87 3.66
N PHE A 112 -5.74 -6.73 4.82
CA PHE A 112 -5.11 -7.13 6.09
C PHE A 112 -4.80 -8.62 6.12
N ASP A 113 -5.62 -9.44 5.47
CA ASP A 113 -5.35 -10.88 5.33
C ASP A 113 -4.07 -11.12 4.54
N ASN A 114 -3.86 -10.41 3.44
CA ASN A 114 -2.62 -10.52 2.67
C ASN A 114 -1.41 -10.09 3.50
N ILE A 115 -1.53 -9.03 4.27
CA ILE A 115 -0.44 -8.57 5.14
C ILE A 115 -0.09 -9.67 6.15
N SER A 116 -1.10 -10.25 6.80
CA SER A 116 -0.89 -11.34 7.76
C SER A 116 -0.26 -12.58 7.12
N ASP A 117 -0.69 -12.90 5.90
CA ASP A 117 -0.19 -14.08 5.19
C ASP A 117 1.25 -13.92 4.68
N MET A 118 1.70 -12.68 4.48
CA MET A 118 3.09 -12.40 4.11
C MET A 118 4.07 -12.52 5.28
N MET A 119 3.55 -12.58 6.51
CA MET A 119 4.35 -12.69 7.72
C MET A 119 4.38 -14.15 8.18
N SER A 120 5.47 -14.52 8.84
CA SER A 120 5.59 -15.84 9.48
C SER A 120 5.42 -15.67 10.99
N PHE A 121 4.54 -16.47 11.57
CA PHE A 121 4.31 -16.48 13.01
C PHE A 121 4.69 -17.84 13.58
N LYS A 122 5.14 -17.86 14.84
CA LYS A 122 5.54 -19.09 15.50
C LYS A 122 4.35 -20.03 15.74
N ASN A 123 3.18 -19.44 15.98
CA ASN A 123 1.97 -20.21 16.25
C ASN A 123 0.73 -19.44 15.74
N ASP A 124 -0.39 -20.15 15.66
CA ASP A 124 -1.64 -19.60 15.15
C ASP A 124 -2.24 -18.54 16.08
N ASN A 125 -1.97 -18.61 17.38
CA ASN A 125 -2.46 -17.62 18.32
C ASN A 125 -1.85 -16.24 18.07
N ASP A 126 -0.56 -16.17 17.78
CA ASP A 126 0.12 -14.92 17.45
C ASP A 126 -0.39 -14.36 16.14
N LYS A 127 -0.62 -15.19 15.14
CA LYS A 127 -1.17 -14.78 13.86
C LYS A 127 -2.58 -14.20 14.04
N GLN A 128 -3.42 -14.87 14.83
CA GLN A 128 -4.79 -14.41 15.09
C GLN A 128 -4.79 -13.08 15.85
N LYS A 129 -3.92 -12.96 16.85
CA LYS A 129 -3.78 -11.70 17.61
C LYS A 129 -3.33 -10.55 16.71
N PHE A 130 -2.38 -10.80 15.83
CA PHE A 130 -1.92 -9.82 14.85
C PHE A 130 -3.08 -9.36 13.95
N ARG A 131 -3.86 -10.29 13.42
CA ARG A 131 -5.00 -9.99 12.54
C ARG A 131 -6.04 -9.12 13.27
N GLU A 132 -6.32 -9.41 14.52
CA GLU A 132 -7.26 -8.63 15.33
C GLU A 132 -6.76 -7.20 15.55
N LEU A 133 -5.47 -7.04 15.84
CA LEU A 133 -4.89 -5.74 16.15
C LEU A 133 -4.71 -4.87 14.90
N ILE A 134 -4.36 -5.45 13.76
CA ILE A 134 -4.10 -4.67 12.56
C ILE A 134 -5.38 -4.09 11.96
N THR A 135 -6.53 -4.72 12.22
CA THR A 135 -7.83 -4.26 11.73
C THR A 135 -8.44 -3.14 12.58
N LYS A 136 -7.84 -2.83 13.72
CA LYS A 136 -8.30 -1.73 14.59
C LYS A 136 -7.65 -0.39 14.16
#